data_604aa35147a5f24b9e8b2a3e5f5ea5a2
#
_entry.id   604aa35147a5f24b9e8b2a3e5f5ea5a2
#
_cell.length_a   1.000
_cell.length_b   1.000
_cell.length_c   1.000
_cell.angle_alpha   90.00
_cell.angle_beta   90.00
_cell.angle_gamma   90.00
#
_symmetry.space_group_name_H-M   'P 1'
#
loop_
_entity.id
_entity.type
_entity.pdbx_description
1 polymer ?
#
loop_
_entity_poly.entity_id
_entity_poly.type
_entity_poly.pdbx_seq_one_letter_code
_entity_poly.pdbx_strand_id
1 'polypeptide(L)'
;MKTYKHLWDQFISKENFDVAVKKAVKSKKNKKYTQKFLQNQDVLLERLRQDLIHDNFKTSKYHIFHVFEPKKREIYELPLYPDHIVHHALINVLGPIWKKRFITDSYACIPGRGVHSAIQKTMILVKKNTYVLQCDIR
;
A
#
# COMPACT_ATOMS: atom_id res chain seq x y z
N MET A 1 16.75 21.42 -3.13
CA MET A 1 15.78 20.29 -3.22
C MET A 1 16.33 19.14 -2.37
N LYS A 2 15.53 18.51 -1.50
CA LYS A 2 16.03 17.43 -0.63
C LYS A 2 16.15 16.15 -1.44
N THR A 3 17.36 15.60 -1.57
CA THR A 3 17.64 14.36 -2.30
C THR A 3 17.63 13.19 -1.33
N TYR A 4 17.02 12.08 -1.74
CA TYR A 4 17.01 10.83 -0.99
C TYR A 4 17.95 9.84 -1.70
N LYS A 5 18.88 9.25 -0.94
CA LYS A 5 19.88 8.31 -1.45
C LYS A 5 19.67 6.92 -0.81
N HIS A 6 20.24 5.88 -1.42
CA HIS A 6 20.22 4.51 -0.91
C HIS A 6 18.81 3.93 -0.66
N LEU A 7 17.83 4.36 -1.47
CA LEU A 7 16.45 3.86 -1.34
C LEU A 7 16.34 2.40 -1.78
N TRP A 8 17.13 2.00 -2.77
CA TRP A 8 17.18 0.62 -3.24
C TRP A 8 17.69 -0.31 -2.16
N ASP A 9 18.82 0.02 -1.53
CA ASP A 9 19.42 -0.78 -0.45
C ASP A 9 18.45 -0.95 0.72
N GLN A 10 17.75 0.14 1.09
CA GLN A 10 16.71 0.09 2.10
C GLN A 10 15.54 -0.79 1.67
N PHE A 11 15.12 -0.71 0.41
CA PHE A 11 13.99 -1.47 -0.11
C PHE A 11 14.25 -2.97 -0.07
N ILE A 12 15.43 -3.43 -0.57
CA ILE A 12 15.78 -4.85 -0.64
C ILE A 12 16.32 -5.41 0.68
N SER A 13 16.45 -4.61 1.74
CA SER A 13 16.98 -5.09 3.03
C SER A 13 16.08 -6.17 3.64
N LYS A 14 16.70 -7.13 4.34
CA LYS A 14 15.96 -8.21 5.02
C LYS A 14 14.99 -7.65 6.05
N GLU A 15 15.45 -6.68 6.83
CA GLU A 15 14.67 -6.01 7.88
C GLU A 15 13.41 -5.36 7.32
N ASN A 16 13.51 -4.73 6.13
CA ASN A 16 12.36 -4.13 5.46
C ASN A 16 11.34 -5.19 5.03
N PHE A 17 11.80 -6.33 4.51
CA PHE A 17 10.91 -7.43 4.12
C PHE A 17 10.24 -8.08 5.34
N ASP A 18 10.94 -8.23 6.47
CA ASP A 18 10.36 -8.72 7.72
C ASP A 18 9.24 -7.79 8.22
N VAL A 19 9.44 -6.48 8.15
CA VAL A 19 8.41 -5.48 8.45
C VAL A 19 7.25 -5.55 7.46
N ALA A 20 7.54 -5.74 6.17
CA ALA A 20 6.53 -5.87 5.11
C ALA A 20 5.63 -7.08 5.34
N VAL A 21 6.20 -8.24 5.69
CA VAL A 21 5.43 -9.43 6.05
C VAL A 21 4.52 -9.17 7.23
N LYS A 22 5.05 -8.61 8.33
CA LYS A 22 4.23 -8.29 9.53
C LYS A 22 3.01 -7.43 9.17
N LYS A 23 3.17 -6.47 8.26
CA LYS A 23 2.08 -5.60 7.77
C LYS A 23 1.13 -6.36 6.84
N ALA A 24 1.66 -7.12 5.87
CA ALA A 24 0.86 -7.84 4.88
C ALA A 24 -0.04 -8.92 5.49
N VAL A 25 0.43 -9.61 6.55
CA VAL A 25 -0.33 -10.66 7.23
C VAL A 25 -1.26 -10.14 8.33
N LYS A 26 -1.20 -8.84 8.64
CA LYS A 26 -2.09 -8.25 9.66
C LYS A 26 -3.55 -8.52 9.29
N SER A 27 -4.32 -9.05 10.24
CA SER A 27 -5.73 -9.45 10.08
C SER A 27 -5.97 -10.64 9.13
N LYS A 28 -4.92 -11.28 8.59
CA LYS A 28 -5.03 -12.42 7.66
C LYS A 28 -4.33 -13.68 8.17
N LYS A 29 -3.81 -13.69 9.40
CA LYS A 29 -3.00 -14.81 9.95
C LYS A 29 -3.71 -16.15 9.91
N ASN A 30 -5.02 -16.18 10.08
CA ASN A 30 -5.83 -17.41 10.11
C ASN A 30 -6.21 -17.95 8.72
N LYS A 31 -5.84 -17.25 7.66
CA LYS A 31 -6.12 -17.72 6.29
C LYS A 31 -5.12 -18.83 5.91
N LYS A 32 -5.60 -19.92 5.31
CA LYS A 32 -4.78 -21.09 4.93
C LYS A 32 -3.57 -20.70 4.06
N TYR A 33 -3.76 -19.81 3.08
CA TYR A 33 -2.68 -19.33 2.23
C TYR A 33 -1.62 -18.53 2.99
N THR A 34 -2.02 -17.77 4.01
CA THR A 34 -1.09 -17.04 4.88
C THR A 34 -0.27 -18.00 5.74
N GLN A 35 -0.90 -19.01 6.34
CA GLN A 35 -0.22 -20.01 7.13
C GLN A 35 0.80 -20.81 6.30
N LYS A 36 0.41 -21.23 5.08
CA LYS A 36 1.33 -21.91 4.14
C LYS A 36 2.53 -21.03 3.77
N PHE A 37 2.31 -19.74 3.56
CA PHE A 37 3.40 -18.78 3.32
C PHE A 37 4.32 -18.68 4.54
N LEU A 38 3.78 -18.51 5.75
CA LEU A 38 4.56 -18.32 6.97
C LEU A 38 5.42 -19.54 7.33
N GLN A 39 4.99 -20.76 6.98
CA GLN A 39 5.80 -21.99 7.16
C GLN A 39 7.11 -21.99 6.36
N ASN A 40 7.13 -21.30 5.22
CA ASN A 40 8.29 -21.25 4.34
C ASN A 40 8.80 -19.79 4.13
N GLN A 41 8.49 -18.91 5.09
CA GLN A 41 8.68 -17.47 4.94
C GLN A 41 10.13 -17.12 4.56
N ASP A 42 11.11 -17.62 5.28
CA ASP A 42 12.52 -17.21 5.11
C ASP A 42 13.04 -17.56 3.72
N VAL A 43 12.75 -18.78 3.26
CA VAL A 43 13.17 -19.25 1.92
C VAL A 43 12.48 -18.43 0.82
N LEU A 44 11.18 -18.21 0.97
CA LEU A 44 10.39 -17.44 -0.02
C LEU A 44 10.81 -15.97 -0.07
N LEU A 45 11.11 -15.36 1.07
CA LEU A 45 11.57 -13.97 1.11
C LEU A 45 12.95 -13.82 0.50
N GLU A 46 13.87 -14.74 0.79
CA GLU A 46 15.21 -14.68 0.19
C GLU A 46 15.13 -14.85 -1.33
N ARG A 47 14.35 -15.81 -1.82
CA ARG A 47 14.11 -15.97 -3.25
C ARG A 47 13.53 -14.69 -3.87
N LEU A 48 12.52 -14.10 -3.24
CA LEU A 48 11.90 -12.87 -3.73
C LEU A 48 12.89 -11.71 -3.80
N ARG A 49 13.76 -11.57 -2.80
CA ARG A 49 14.82 -10.56 -2.78
C ARG A 49 15.81 -10.78 -3.92
N GLN A 50 16.21 -12.01 -4.18
CA GLN A 50 17.10 -12.36 -5.30
C GLN A 50 16.43 -12.08 -6.65
N ASP A 51 15.14 -12.41 -6.81
CA ASP A 51 14.38 -12.09 -8.01
C ASP A 51 14.33 -10.57 -8.27
N LEU A 52 14.19 -9.76 -7.21
CA LEU A 52 14.22 -8.29 -7.32
C LEU A 52 15.63 -7.75 -7.65
N ILE A 53 16.67 -8.30 -7.04
CA ILE A 53 18.08 -7.90 -7.28
C ILE A 53 18.48 -8.17 -8.73
N HIS A 54 18.04 -9.29 -9.29
CA HIS A 54 18.37 -9.71 -10.65
C HIS A 54 17.35 -9.27 -11.72
N ASP A 55 16.40 -8.41 -11.36
CA ASP A 55 15.35 -7.90 -12.27
C ASP A 55 14.46 -9.02 -12.88
N ASN A 56 14.33 -10.13 -12.17
CA ASN A 56 13.51 -11.27 -12.56
C ASN A 56 12.08 -11.23 -12.02
N PHE A 57 11.81 -10.29 -11.10
CA PHE A 57 10.48 -10.14 -10.50
C PHE A 57 9.44 -9.74 -11.55
N LYS A 58 8.31 -10.46 -11.56
CA LYS A 58 7.14 -10.11 -12.36
C LYS A 58 5.91 -10.12 -11.47
N THR A 59 5.10 -9.07 -11.58
CA THR A 59 3.81 -9.00 -10.90
C THR A 59 2.91 -10.16 -11.32
N SER A 60 2.24 -10.78 -10.38
CA SER A 60 1.28 -11.86 -10.63
C SER A 60 0.10 -11.37 -11.48
N LYS A 61 -0.59 -12.31 -12.12
CA LYS A 61 -1.84 -11.99 -12.82
C LYS A 61 -2.90 -11.58 -11.79
N TYR A 62 -3.67 -10.56 -12.14
CA TYR A 62 -4.80 -10.14 -11.30
C TYR A 62 -5.91 -11.20 -11.32
N HIS A 63 -6.43 -11.49 -10.13
CA HIS A 63 -7.73 -12.13 -9.99
C HIS A 63 -8.80 -11.03 -10.01
N ILE A 64 -9.70 -11.08 -11.02
CA ILE A 64 -10.68 -10.01 -11.23
C ILE A 64 -12.06 -10.57 -10.83
N PHE A 65 -12.76 -9.83 -9.96
CA PHE A 65 -14.12 -10.16 -9.57
C PHE A 65 -14.95 -8.89 -9.38
N HIS A 66 -16.28 -9.05 -9.34
CA HIS A 66 -17.20 -7.93 -9.19
C HIS A 66 -17.82 -7.89 -7.79
N VAL A 67 -17.92 -6.70 -7.23
CA VAL A 67 -18.70 -6.40 -6.03
C VAL A 67 -19.86 -5.49 -6.43
N PHE A 68 -21.05 -5.75 -5.89
CA PHE A 68 -22.27 -5.06 -6.36
C PHE A 68 -22.84 -4.06 -5.33
N GLU A 69 -22.29 -3.96 -4.13
CA GLU A 69 -22.75 -3.05 -3.09
C GLU A 69 -21.72 -1.94 -2.79
N PRO A 70 -22.13 -0.67 -2.72
CA PRO A 70 -23.45 -0.09 -3.05
C PRO A 70 -23.66 0.10 -4.56
N LYS A 71 -22.65 -0.14 -5.39
CA LYS A 71 -22.72 -0.13 -6.86
C LYS A 71 -21.72 -1.15 -7.42
N LYS A 72 -21.97 -1.61 -8.64
CA LYS A 72 -21.07 -2.52 -9.35
C LYS A 72 -19.68 -1.93 -9.47
N ARG A 73 -18.69 -2.68 -8.98
CA ARG A 73 -17.26 -2.35 -9.07
C ARG A 73 -16.48 -3.58 -9.48
N GLU A 74 -15.53 -3.41 -10.35
CA GLU A 74 -14.55 -4.42 -10.70
C GLU A 74 -13.38 -4.33 -9.73
N ILE A 75 -13.02 -5.43 -9.09
CA ILE A 75 -11.95 -5.52 -8.10
C ILE A 75 -10.81 -6.34 -8.68
N TYR A 76 -9.61 -5.78 -8.63
CA TYR A 76 -8.36 -6.39 -9.08
C TYR A 76 -7.57 -6.84 -7.85
N GLU A 77 -7.53 -8.14 -7.61
CA GLU A 77 -6.84 -8.72 -6.46
C GLU A 77 -5.51 -9.32 -6.88
N LEU A 78 -4.47 -9.05 -6.10
CA LEU A 78 -3.17 -9.68 -6.18
C LEU A 78 -2.96 -10.63 -5.00
N PRO A 79 -2.13 -11.69 -5.13
CA PRO A 79 -1.85 -12.60 -4.04
C PRO A 79 -1.04 -11.94 -2.92
N LEU A 80 -1.11 -12.53 -1.71
CA LEU A 80 -0.29 -12.10 -0.59
C LEU A 80 1.20 -12.16 -0.91
N TYR A 81 1.64 -13.29 -1.43
CA TYR A 81 2.99 -13.52 -1.92
C TYR A 81 2.95 -13.74 -3.44
N PRO A 82 3.82 -13.09 -4.21
CA PRO A 82 4.86 -12.15 -3.76
C PRO A 82 4.39 -10.70 -3.65
N ASP A 83 3.29 -10.32 -4.29
CA ASP A 83 2.95 -8.94 -4.65
C ASP A 83 2.66 -8.04 -3.46
N HIS A 84 1.78 -8.44 -2.52
CA HIS A 84 1.48 -7.58 -1.37
C HIS A 84 2.71 -7.36 -0.49
N ILE A 85 3.62 -8.33 -0.42
CA ILE A 85 4.87 -8.17 0.34
C ILE A 85 5.76 -7.12 -0.32
N VAL A 86 5.95 -7.19 -1.64
CA VAL A 86 6.70 -6.19 -2.40
C VAL A 86 6.07 -4.79 -2.23
N HIS A 87 4.75 -4.68 -2.36
CA HIS A 87 4.05 -3.41 -2.15
C HIS A 87 4.27 -2.84 -0.75
N HIS A 88 4.17 -3.66 0.30
CA HIS A 88 4.45 -3.21 1.66
C HIS A 88 5.91 -2.80 1.86
N ALA A 89 6.87 -3.56 1.30
CA ALA A 89 8.27 -3.22 1.36
C ALA A 89 8.56 -1.87 0.67
N LEU A 90 7.96 -1.63 -0.50
CA LEU A 90 8.07 -0.37 -1.22
C LEU A 90 7.48 0.81 -0.42
N ILE A 91 6.28 0.64 0.12
CA ILE A 91 5.60 1.67 0.92
C ILE A 91 6.31 1.94 2.25
N ASN A 92 7.00 0.98 2.85
CA ASN A 92 7.81 1.23 4.04
C ASN A 92 8.89 2.29 3.78
N VAL A 93 9.50 2.27 2.61
CA VAL A 93 10.59 3.18 2.22
C VAL A 93 10.04 4.49 1.66
N LEU A 94 9.11 4.42 0.72
CA LEU A 94 8.59 5.61 0.02
C LEU A 94 7.52 6.35 0.82
N GLY A 95 6.74 5.66 1.62
CA GLY A 95 5.64 6.24 2.39
C GLY A 95 6.05 7.44 3.27
N PRO A 96 7.13 7.37 4.05
CA PRO A 96 7.62 8.50 4.83
C PRO A 96 8.03 9.70 3.98
N ILE A 97 8.54 9.45 2.76
CA ILE A 97 8.93 10.49 1.81
C ILE A 97 7.69 11.19 1.25
N TRP A 98 6.73 10.42 0.75
CA TRP A 98 5.48 10.95 0.18
C TRP A 98 4.65 11.70 1.23
N LYS A 99 4.55 11.15 2.45
CA LYS A 99 3.82 11.81 3.54
C LYS A 99 4.32 13.23 3.83
N LYS A 100 5.62 13.49 3.67
CA LYS A 100 6.20 14.83 3.83
C LYS A 100 5.90 15.76 2.66
N ARG A 101 5.51 15.22 1.51
CA ARG A 101 5.25 15.98 0.28
C ARG A 101 3.76 16.22 0.01
N PHE A 102 2.89 15.42 0.60
CA PHE A 102 1.45 15.61 0.47
C PHE A 102 1.02 16.94 1.08
N ILE A 103 0.08 17.60 0.40
CA ILE A 103 -0.54 18.82 0.92
C ILE A 103 -1.26 18.53 2.24
N THR A 104 -1.46 19.57 3.03
CA THR A 104 -2.07 19.47 4.37
C THR A 104 -3.46 18.84 4.32
N ASP A 105 -4.22 19.10 3.26
CA ASP A 105 -5.59 18.63 3.06
C ASP A 105 -5.68 17.29 2.27
N SER A 106 -4.60 16.47 2.30
CA SER A 106 -4.65 15.08 1.85
C SER A 106 -5.15 14.17 2.97
N TYR A 107 -6.17 13.34 2.70
CA TYR A 107 -6.85 12.51 3.71
C TYR A 107 -6.83 11.01 3.40
N ALA A 108 -6.52 10.60 2.16
CA ALA A 108 -6.53 9.21 1.76
C ALA A 108 -5.30 8.46 2.26
N CYS A 109 -5.51 7.38 3.01
CA CYS A 109 -4.46 6.46 3.50
C CYS A 109 -3.33 7.12 4.30
N ILE A 110 -3.58 8.27 4.94
CA ILE A 110 -2.61 8.96 5.79
C ILE A 110 -2.96 8.73 7.26
N PRO A 111 -2.06 8.16 8.07
CA PRO A 111 -2.28 7.98 9.51
C PRO A 111 -2.64 9.30 10.20
N GLY A 112 -3.70 9.27 11.02
CA GLY A 112 -4.23 10.46 11.71
C GLY A 112 -5.08 11.40 10.83
N ARG A 113 -5.27 11.06 9.55
CA ARG A 113 -6.13 11.81 8.62
C ARG A 113 -7.01 10.81 7.86
N GLY A 114 -8.28 10.80 8.14
CA GLY A 114 -9.24 9.87 7.54
C GLY A 114 -10.49 10.59 7.05
N VAL A 115 -11.49 9.84 6.62
CA VAL A 115 -12.77 10.36 6.11
C VAL A 115 -13.41 11.34 7.09
N HIS A 116 -13.41 11.04 8.39
CA HIS A 116 -14.01 11.95 9.38
C HIS A 116 -13.32 13.30 9.43
N SER A 117 -11.98 13.34 9.40
CA SER A 117 -11.23 14.61 9.37
C SER A 117 -11.47 15.37 8.06
N ALA A 118 -11.59 14.65 6.94
CA ALA A 118 -11.95 15.26 5.66
C ALA A 118 -13.33 15.92 5.70
N ILE A 119 -14.35 15.20 6.23
CA ILE A 119 -15.72 15.72 6.37
C ILE A 119 -15.73 16.98 7.25
N GLN A 120 -15.10 16.93 8.42
CA GLN A 120 -15.05 18.09 9.32
C GLN A 120 -14.41 19.30 8.63
N LYS A 121 -13.29 19.12 7.94
CA LYS A 121 -12.65 20.20 7.19
C LYS A 121 -13.54 20.74 6.08
N THR A 122 -14.19 19.86 5.32
CA THR A 122 -15.11 20.22 4.25
C THR A 122 -16.29 21.03 4.79
N MET A 123 -16.89 20.62 5.91
CA MET A 123 -17.98 21.35 6.54
C MET A 123 -17.59 22.79 6.93
N ILE A 124 -16.35 22.98 7.43
CA ILE A 124 -15.84 24.33 7.76
C ILE A 124 -15.69 25.18 6.48
N LEU A 125 -15.16 24.57 5.41
CA LEU A 125 -14.92 25.27 4.14
C LEU A 125 -16.23 25.65 3.43
N VAL A 126 -17.21 24.74 3.39
CA VAL A 126 -18.53 24.99 2.77
C VAL A 126 -19.29 26.12 3.47
N LYS A 127 -19.14 26.26 4.79
CA LYS A 127 -19.75 27.41 5.52
C LYS A 127 -19.17 28.77 5.14
N LYS A 128 -17.94 28.78 4.60
CA LYS A 128 -17.18 30.00 4.27
C LYS A 128 -17.22 30.35 2.78
N ASN A 129 -17.67 29.44 1.92
CA ASN A 129 -17.62 29.60 0.47
C ASN A 129 -18.98 29.30 -0.15
N THR A 130 -19.38 30.11 -1.14
CA THR A 130 -20.65 29.98 -1.85
C THR A 130 -20.67 28.85 -2.86
N TYR A 131 -19.51 28.51 -3.42
CA TYR A 131 -19.37 27.50 -4.48
C TYR A 131 -18.44 26.36 -4.07
N VAL A 132 -18.77 25.17 -4.56
CA VAL A 132 -17.97 23.94 -4.37
C VAL A 132 -17.71 23.30 -5.73
N LEU A 133 -16.46 23.00 -6.01
CA LEU A 133 -16.06 22.24 -7.20
C LEU A 133 -15.64 20.83 -6.77
N GLN A 134 -16.23 19.81 -7.38
CA GLN A 134 -15.82 18.42 -7.23
C GLN A 134 -15.17 17.95 -8.53
N CYS A 135 -13.93 17.46 -8.42
CA CYS A 135 -13.19 16.89 -9.54
C CYS A 135 -12.86 15.42 -9.26
N ASP A 136 -12.89 14.59 -10.31
CA ASP A 136 -12.45 13.19 -10.27
C ASP A 136 -11.64 12.90 -11.53
N ILE A 137 -10.59 12.08 -11.39
CA ILE A 137 -9.71 11.68 -12.50
C ILE A 137 -10.20 10.31 -13.00
N ARG A 138 -10.44 10.22 -14.30
CA ARG A 138 -10.80 8.96 -14.99
C ARG A 138 -9.58 8.31 -15.62
#